data_a62a4d134ec7dc183286a29cc62c2c89
#
_entry.id   a62a4d134ec7dc183286a29cc62c2c89
#
_cell.length_a   1.000
_cell.length_b   1.000
_cell.length_c   1.000
_cell.angle_alpha   90.00
_cell.angle_beta   90.00
_cell.angle_gamma   90.00
#
_symmetry.space_group_name_H-M   'P 1'
#
loop_
_entity.id
_entity.type
_entity.pdbx_description
1 polymer ?
#
loop_
_entity_poly.entity_id
_entity_poly.type
_entity_poly.pdbx_seq_one_letter_code
_entity_poly.pdbx_strand_id
1 'polypeptide(L)'
;IIKQGEEVERMHTPLAYLRAKIRSADEDGAVSVRQLEDTDAIVIHDKKERIVTYIYEYEGKLRELYASEEVKPMLSAGTSLFTVYDFEAQENGGLLQVSIHDEQGKASRMMMELKSE
;
A
#
# COMPACT_ATOMS: atom_id res chain seq x y z
N ILE A 1 -22.13 -2.51 -18.97
CA ILE A 1 -22.04 -2.30 -17.54
C ILE A 1 -21.14 -3.32 -16.90
N ILE A 2 -21.42 -4.57 -17.17
CA ILE A 2 -20.58 -5.63 -16.64
C ILE A 2 -19.15 -5.49 -17.15
N LYS A 3 -19.03 -5.19 -18.43
CA LYS A 3 -17.73 -4.97 -19.01
C LYS A 3 -16.98 -3.85 -18.32
N GLN A 4 -17.72 -2.78 -18.07
CA GLN A 4 -17.14 -1.66 -17.38
C GLN A 4 -16.63 -2.05 -16.02
N GLY A 5 -17.41 -2.85 -15.30
CA GLY A 5 -17.00 -3.30 -14.00
C GLY A 5 -15.75 -4.15 -14.07
N GLU A 6 -15.69 -5.02 -15.05
CA GLU A 6 -14.52 -5.87 -15.22
C GLU A 6 -13.29 -5.05 -15.54
N GLU A 7 -13.44 -4.07 -16.40
CA GLU A 7 -12.31 -3.23 -16.73
C GLU A 7 -11.80 -2.45 -15.53
N VAL A 8 -12.73 -1.90 -14.75
CA VAL A 8 -12.36 -1.16 -13.57
C VAL A 8 -11.62 -2.05 -12.59
N GLU A 9 -12.15 -3.25 -12.37
CA GLU A 9 -11.49 -4.19 -11.48
C GLU A 9 -10.09 -4.51 -11.95
N ARG A 10 -9.95 -4.79 -13.24
CA ARG A 10 -8.65 -5.16 -13.77
C ARG A 10 -7.64 -4.03 -13.64
N MET A 11 -8.09 -2.82 -13.95
CA MET A 11 -7.23 -1.66 -13.89
C MET A 11 -6.82 -1.30 -12.47
N HIS A 12 -7.68 -1.60 -11.52
CA HIS A 12 -7.46 -1.16 -10.15
C HIS A 12 -7.19 -2.29 -9.19
N THR A 13 -6.83 -3.47 -9.69
CA THR A 13 -6.62 -4.61 -8.81
C THR A 13 -5.62 -4.35 -7.69
N PRO A 14 -4.42 -3.79 -7.97
CA PRO A 14 -3.51 -3.51 -6.87
C PRO A 14 -4.09 -2.51 -5.88
N LEU A 15 -4.79 -1.49 -6.37
CA LEU A 15 -5.37 -0.50 -5.47
C LEU A 15 -6.54 -1.07 -4.70
N ALA A 16 -7.31 -1.97 -5.31
CA ALA A 16 -8.41 -2.62 -4.61
C ALA A 16 -7.88 -3.48 -3.47
N TYR A 17 -6.78 -4.18 -3.72
CA TYR A 17 -6.13 -4.97 -2.68
C TYR A 17 -5.68 -4.08 -1.53
N LEU A 18 -5.03 -2.97 -1.87
CA LEU A 18 -4.55 -2.04 -0.86
C LEU A 18 -5.68 -1.46 -0.05
N ARG A 19 -6.75 -1.06 -0.74
CA ARG A 19 -7.89 -0.47 -0.05
C ARG A 19 -8.49 -1.44 0.95
N ALA A 20 -8.67 -2.69 0.54
CA ALA A 20 -9.26 -3.68 1.43
C ALA A 20 -8.36 -3.95 2.62
N LYS A 21 -7.05 -4.05 2.38
CA LYS A 21 -6.11 -4.33 3.43
C LYS A 21 -6.04 -3.18 4.44
N ILE A 22 -5.96 -1.97 3.92
CA ILE A 22 -5.87 -0.80 4.77
C ILE A 22 -7.16 -0.62 5.56
N ARG A 23 -8.29 -0.79 4.89
CA ARG A 23 -9.56 -0.59 5.55
C ARG A 23 -9.77 -1.58 6.70
N SER A 24 -9.34 -2.82 6.51
CA SER A 24 -9.53 -3.83 7.56
C SER A 24 -8.60 -3.60 8.74
N ALA A 25 -7.53 -2.86 8.54
CA ALA A 25 -6.54 -2.60 9.60
C ALA A 25 -6.61 -1.18 10.14
N ASP A 26 -7.50 -0.35 9.63
CA ASP A 26 -7.50 1.08 9.94
C ASP A 26 -8.13 1.34 11.29
N GLU A 27 -7.27 1.53 12.28
CA GLU A 27 -7.65 1.95 13.61
C GLU A 27 -6.81 3.16 13.94
N ASP A 28 -7.06 3.74 15.10
CA ASP A 28 -6.33 4.94 15.52
C ASP A 28 -4.83 4.75 15.36
N GLY A 29 -4.24 5.54 14.48
CA GLY A 29 -2.81 5.57 14.32
C GLY A 29 -2.19 4.32 13.75
N ALA A 30 -3.02 3.40 13.23
CA ALA A 30 -2.48 2.15 12.72
C ALA A 30 -1.81 2.30 11.36
N VAL A 31 -2.31 3.20 10.54
CA VAL A 31 -1.84 3.34 9.17
C VAL A 31 -1.09 4.64 9.00
N SER A 32 0.09 4.58 8.40
CA SER A 32 0.89 5.77 8.12
C SER A 32 1.69 5.53 6.86
N VAL A 33 2.41 6.57 6.42
CA VAL A 33 3.29 6.48 5.27
C VAL A 33 4.67 6.91 5.70
N ARG A 34 5.67 6.16 5.30
CA ARG A 34 7.06 6.47 5.61
C ARG A 34 7.92 6.30 4.38
N GLN A 35 9.07 6.94 4.40
CA GLN A 35 10.10 6.71 3.41
C GLN A 35 11.03 5.64 3.93
N LEU A 36 11.20 4.57 3.15
CA LEU A 36 12.17 3.53 3.47
C LEU A 36 13.18 3.51 2.34
N GLU A 37 14.41 3.92 2.68
CA GLU A 37 15.48 4.09 1.71
C GLU A 37 15.03 5.05 0.65
N ASP A 38 14.63 4.94 -0.40
CA ASP A 38 14.16 5.92 -1.34
C ASP A 38 12.76 5.61 -1.86
N THR A 39 12.04 4.78 -1.12
CA THR A 39 10.73 4.40 -1.60
C THR A 39 9.68 4.71 -0.55
N ASP A 40 8.49 5.09 -1.03
CA ASP A 40 7.36 5.29 -0.14
C ASP A 40 6.86 3.95 0.34
N ALA A 41 6.50 3.88 1.61
CA ALA A 41 5.93 2.66 2.17
C ALA A 41 4.69 2.98 2.94
N ILE A 42 3.64 2.19 2.72
CA ILE A 42 2.47 2.24 3.57
C ILE A 42 2.77 1.32 4.75
N VAL A 43 2.63 1.85 5.95
CA VAL A 43 3.00 1.15 7.16
C VAL A 43 1.74 0.89 7.97
N ILE A 44 1.48 -0.36 8.27
CA ILE A 44 0.34 -0.76 9.09
C ILE A 44 0.89 -1.38 10.36
N HIS A 45 0.65 -0.72 11.48
CA HIS A 45 1.20 -1.12 12.75
C HIS A 45 0.14 -1.79 13.61
N ASP A 46 0.31 -3.07 13.85
CA ASP A 46 -0.55 -3.82 14.76
C ASP A 46 0.09 -3.78 16.15
N LYS A 47 -0.39 -2.86 16.96
CA LYS A 47 0.22 -2.65 18.27
C LYS A 47 -0.01 -3.81 19.22
N LYS A 48 -1.10 -4.52 19.01
CA LYS A 48 -1.44 -5.63 19.88
C LYS A 48 -0.48 -6.79 19.66
N GLU A 49 -0.23 -7.12 18.41
CA GLU A 49 0.65 -8.21 18.06
C GLU A 49 2.10 -7.77 17.92
N ARG A 50 2.33 -6.45 17.91
CA ARG A 50 3.66 -5.86 17.77
C ARG A 50 4.30 -6.24 16.44
N ILE A 51 3.48 -6.26 15.42
CA ILE A 51 3.90 -6.58 14.06
C ILE A 51 3.61 -5.39 13.17
N VAL A 52 4.50 -5.13 12.24
CA VAL A 52 4.35 -4.05 11.28
C VAL A 52 4.30 -4.65 9.89
N THR A 53 3.31 -4.21 9.11
CA THR A 53 3.22 -4.58 7.71
C THR A 53 3.67 -3.40 6.89
N TYR A 54 4.61 -3.64 5.97
CA TYR A 54 5.10 -2.63 5.04
C TYR A 54 4.66 -2.99 3.64
N ILE A 55 4.11 -2.01 2.91
CA ILE A 55 3.71 -2.22 1.53
C ILE A 55 4.42 -1.17 0.71
N TYR A 56 5.20 -1.60 -0.28
CA TYR A 56 6.10 -0.73 -1.01
C TYR A 56 6.42 -1.35 -2.36
N GLU A 57 7.06 -0.58 -3.24
CA GLU A 57 7.51 -1.09 -4.51
C GLU A 57 9.01 -1.38 -4.41
N TYR A 58 9.43 -2.52 -4.94
CA TYR A 58 10.83 -2.89 -4.95
C TYR A 58 11.09 -3.71 -6.21
N GLU A 59 11.98 -3.21 -7.05
CA GLU A 59 12.37 -3.87 -8.29
C GLU A 59 11.16 -4.22 -9.16
N GLY A 60 10.26 -3.24 -9.31
CA GLY A 60 9.14 -3.40 -10.21
C GLY A 60 7.98 -4.20 -9.66
N LYS A 61 8.01 -4.53 -8.38
CA LYS A 61 6.93 -5.29 -7.76
C LYS A 61 6.40 -4.57 -6.55
N LEU A 62 5.09 -4.59 -6.40
CA LEU A 62 4.49 -4.17 -5.15
C LEU A 62 4.65 -5.32 -4.17
N ARG A 63 5.25 -5.05 -3.03
CA ARG A 63 5.61 -6.09 -2.07
C ARG A 63 4.99 -5.83 -0.72
N GLU A 64 4.85 -6.90 0.02
CA GLU A 64 4.30 -6.84 1.36
C GLU A 64 5.25 -7.56 2.29
N LEU A 65 5.63 -6.91 3.38
CA LEU A 65 6.59 -7.46 4.32
C LEU A 65 6.01 -7.35 5.73
N TYR A 66 5.97 -8.48 6.43
CA TYR A 66 5.58 -8.51 7.84
C TYR A 66 6.83 -8.63 8.69
N ALA A 67 6.95 -7.78 9.69
CA ALA A 67 8.12 -7.79 10.54
C ALA A 67 7.75 -7.40 11.95
N SER A 68 8.54 -7.88 12.91
CA SER A 68 8.40 -7.42 14.28
C SER A 68 8.68 -5.93 14.33
N GLU A 69 7.99 -5.22 15.22
CA GLU A 69 8.19 -3.77 15.30
C GLU A 69 9.61 -3.41 15.72
N GLU A 70 10.39 -4.36 16.22
CA GLU A 70 11.76 -4.10 16.63
C GLU A 70 12.77 -4.40 15.54
N VAL A 71 12.34 -4.92 14.41
CA VAL A 71 13.23 -5.34 13.34
C VAL A 71 13.20 -4.28 12.24
N LYS A 72 14.40 -3.94 11.75
CA LYS A 72 14.48 -3.02 10.62
C LYS A 72 14.07 -3.74 9.36
N PRO A 73 13.13 -3.18 8.57
CA PRO A 73 12.65 -3.88 7.37
C PRO A 73 13.72 -3.97 6.29
N MET A 74 13.80 -5.14 5.66
CA MET A 74 14.64 -5.35 4.50
C MET A 74 13.75 -5.39 3.27
N LEU A 75 13.92 -4.43 2.38
CA LEU A 75 12.99 -4.29 1.26
C LEU A 75 13.00 -5.51 0.35
N SER A 76 14.15 -6.17 0.20
CA SER A 76 14.24 -7.33 -0.66
C SER A 76 13.51 -8.55 -0.11
N ALA A 77 13.11 -8.51 1.16
CA ALA A 77 12.49 -9.67 1.80
C ALA A 77 10.99 -9.75 1.64
N GLY A 78 10.36 -8.71 1.09
CA GLY A 78 8.91 -8.72 0.97
C GLY A 78 8.41 -9.67 -0.10
N THR A 79 7.17 -10.12 0.09
CA THR A 79 6.50 -10.99 -0.86
C THR A 79 5.98 -10.18 -2.03
N SER A 80 6.28 -10.60 -3.24
CA SER A 80 5.78 -9.95 -4.44
C SER A 80 4.29 -10.18 -4.61
N LEU A 81 3.55 -9.12 -4.83
CA LEU A 81 2.10 -9.21 -5.03
C LEU A 81 1.70 -8.90 -6.46
N PHE A 82 2.16 -7.78 -6.98
CA PHE A 82 1.77 -7.30 -8.31
C PHE A 82 2.96 -6.65 -8.98
N THR A 83 2.96 -6.65 -10.31
CA THR A 83 3.92 -5.86 -11.07
C THR A 83 3.39 -4.43 -11.16
N VAL A 84 4.22 -3.47 -10.75
CA VAL A 84 3.87 -2.05 -10.87
C VAL A 84 5.12 -1.32 -11.31
N TYR A 85 4.94 -0.15 -11.95
CA TYR A 85 6.10 0.59 -12.44
C TYR A 85 6.40 1.83 -11.63
N ASP A 86 5.39 2.37 -10.98
CA ASP A 86 5.59 3.48 -10.07
C ASP A 86 4.67 3.28 -8.90
N PHE A 87 5.13 3.66 -7.75
CA PHE A 87 4.30 3.58 -6.55
C PHE A 87 4.61 4.79 -5.70
N GLU A 88 3.60 5.60 -5.46
CA GLU A 88 3.74 6.75 -4.60
C GLU A 88 2.62 6.75 -3.58
N ALA A 89 2.96 7.10 -2.36
CA ALA A 89 1.98 7.17 -1.30
C ALA A 89 2.29 8.37 -0.44
N GLN A 90 1.24 9.05 0.00
CA GLN A 90 1.41 10.14 0.94
C GLN A 90 0.17 10.24 1.80
N GLU A 91 0.35 10.80 2.97
CA GLU A 91 -0.72 10.96 3.92
C GLU A 91 -0.65 12.38 4.48
N ASN A 92 -1.76 13.09 4.43
CA ASN A 92 -1.84 14.46 4.92
C ASN A 92 -3.15 14.64 5.64
N GLY A 93 -3.08 14.94 6.93
CA GLY A 93 -4.26 15.23 7.70
C GLY A 93 -5.28 14.11 7.71
N GLY A 94 -4.82 12.88 7.69
CA GLY A 94 -5.71 11.74 7.70
C GLY A 94 -6.16 11.28 6.32
N LEU A 95 -5.71 11.94 5.26
CA LEU A 95 -6.07 11.52 3.90
C LEU A 95 -4.89 10.80 3.28
N LEU A 96 -5.11 9.55 2.92
CA LEU A 96 -4.09 8.73 2.26
C LEU A 96 -4.32 8.77 0.76
N GLN A 97 -3.26 9.08 0.03
CA GLN A 97 -3.30 9.08 -1.43
C GLN A 97 -2.25 8.13 -1.95
N VAL A 98 -2.65 7.26 -2.86
CA VAL A 98 -1.76 6.27 -3.45
C VAL A 98 -1.92 6.32 -4.95
N SER A 99 -0.81 6.33 -5.68
CA SER A 99 -0.87 6.23 -7.13
C SER A 99 0.12 5.20 -7.63
N ILE A 100 -0.24 4.51 -8.68
CA ILE A 100 0.62 3.53 -9.33
C ILE A 100 0.51 3.67 -10.83
N HIS A 101 1.51 3.14 -11.53
CA HIS A 101 1.44 2.94 -12.98
C HIS A 101 1.49 1.44 -13.24
N ASP A 102 0.63 0.97 -14.14
CA ASP A 102 0.60 -0.45 -14.46
C ASP A 102 1.56 -0.75 -15.61
N GLU A 103 1.50 -1.98 -16.11
CA GLU A 103 2.43 -2.42 -17.14
C GLU A 103 2.28 -1.67 -18.45
N GLN A 104 1.13 -1.09 -18.69
CA GLN A 104 0.91 -0.29 -19.88
C GLN A 104 1.20 1.18 -19.66
N GLY A 105 1.71 1.53 -18.51
CA GLY A 105 1.98 2.92 -18.18
C GLY A 105 0.76 3.72 -17.78
N LYS A 106 -0.33 3.05 -17.51
CA LYS A 106 -1.57 3.74 -17.15
C LYS A 106 -1.57 4.03 -15.66
N ALA A 107 -1.86 5.28 -15.31
CA ALA A 107 -1.88 5.72 -13.93
C ALA A 107 -3.22 5.40 -13.29
N SER A 108 -3.17 4.95 -12.04
CA SER A 108 -4.35 4.74 -11.22
C SER A 108 -4.12 5.36 -9.87
N ARG A 109 -5.18 5.90 -9.28
CA ARG A 109 -5.08 6.59 -8.01
C ARG A 109 -6.16 6.14 -7.07
N MET A 110 -5.83 6.25 -5.79
CA MET A 110 -6.77 5.93 -4.72
C MET A 110 -6.63 6.99 -3.64
N MET A 111 -7.75 7.40 -3.06
CA MET A 111 -7.75 8.27 -1.90
C MET A 111 -8.64 7.66 -0.84
N MET A 112 -8.18 7.70 0.40
CA MET A 112 -8.90 7.14 1.53
C MET A 112 -8.75 8.03 2.72
N GLU A 113 -9.83 8.24 3.46
CA GLU A 113 -9.74 8.87 4.77
C GLU A 113 -9.43 7.80 5.79
N LEU A 114 -8.41 8.07 6.61
CA LEU A 114 -8.00 7.14 7.65
C LEU A 114 -8.67 7.52 8.96
N LYS A 115 -8.93 6.52 9.78
CA LYS A 115 -9.54 6.74 11.08
C LYS A 115 -8.50 7.08 12.11
N SER A 116 -7.57 7.91 11.82
CA SER A 116 -6.55 8.21 12.78
C SER A 116 -6.92 9.37 13.61
N GLU A 117 -6.41 9.38 14.55
CA GLU A 117 -6.37 10.33 15.35
C GLU A 117 -6.64 10.77 15.93
#